data_b6e239d55d5eb8b08e60a540b710c653
#
_entry.id   b6e239d55d5eb8b08e60a540b710c653
#
_cell.length_a   1.000
_cell.length_b   1.000
_cell.length_c   1.000
_cell.angle_alpha   90.00
_cell.angle_beta   90.00
_cell.angle_gamma   90.00
#
_symmetry.space_group_name_H-M   'P 1'
#
loop_
_entity.id
_entity.type
_entity.pdbx_description
1 polymer ?
#
loop_
_entity_poly.entity_id
_entity_poly.type
_entity_poly.pdbx_seq_one_letter_code
_entity_poly.pdbx_strand_id
1 'polypeptide(L)'
;LAPDRACTNRRPPRRSPRPWPIAATGGYGWXXARRAWQPGGVRLDAQARRAWQPGGVRLDLSSIAKGYGVDRAALALRALGVTACLVEVGGELRAHGVRPDGLPWRVAVEVPDASGAHALAVPLRDQSIATSGDYRRYIEQAGRRYAHTLAPRTGKPLDNDLASVTVIHPECMLADGLATALGVLGAAAGADYAARHDLAALFILRGAAGHEVRATPAFAALLDRP
;
A
#
# COMPACT_ATOMS: atom_id res chain seq x y z
N LEU A 1 -38.56 15.91 50.68
CA LEU A 1 -37.45 16.71 50.13
C LEU A 1 -36.14 15.88 50.26
N ALA A 2 -35.74 15.24 49.18
CA ALA A 2 -34.49 14.48 49.12
C ALA A 2 -33.36 15.40 48.66
N PRO A 3 -32.13 15.28 49.18
CA PRO A 3 -31.04 16.16 48.78
C PRO A 3 -30.43 15.75 47.43
N ASP A 4 -30.09 16.75 46.70
CA ASP A 4 -29.44 16.76 45.38
C ASP A 4 -28.17 15.90 45.38
N ARG A 5 -28.12 14.91 44.49
CA ARG A 5 -26.90 14.15 44.21
C ARG A 5 -26.09 14.94 43.18
N ALA A 6 -25.10 15.68 43.64
CA ALA A 6 -24.12 16.32 42.77
C ALA A 6 -23.35 15.23 41.99
N CYS A 7 -23.57 15.20 40.68
CA CYS A 7 -22.86 14.31 39.77
C CYS A 7 -21.42 14.82 39.61
N THR A 8 -20.50 14.29 40.39
CA THR A 8 -19.07 14.62 40.24
C THR A 8 -18.51 13.89 39.02
N ASN A 9 -18.39 14.61 37.93
CA ASN A 9 -17.81 14.12 36.68
C ASN A 9 -16.27 14.01 36.86
N ARG A 10 -15.83 12.98 37.59
CA ARG A 10 -14.40 12.68 37.68
C ARG A 10 -13.98 11.91 36.45
N ARG A 11 -13.25 12.58 35.54
CA ARG A 11 -12.57 11.89 34.45
C ARG A 11 -11.65 10.81 35.05
N PRO A 12 -11.74 9.55 34.57
CA PRO A 12 -10.82 8.53 35.05
C PRO A 12 -9.38 8.93 34.70
N PRO A 13 -8.41 8.54 35.54
CA PRO A 13 -7.02 8.85 35.24
C PRO A 13 -6.61 8.29 33.90
N ARG A 14 -5.96 9.10 33.08
CA ARG A 14 -5.44 8.66 31.77
C ARG A 14 -4.48 7.50 32.03
N ARG A 15 -4.92 6.29 31.69
CA ARG A 15 -4.03 5.13 31.71
C ARG A 15 -2.93 5.37 30.66
N SER A 16 -1.68 5.19 31.05
CA SER A 16 -0.58 5.14 30.10
C SER A 16 -0.94 4.10 29.03
N PRO A 17 -0.84 4.44 27.74
CA PRO A 17 -1.22 3.49 26.69
C PRO A 17 -0.33 2.25 26.78
N ARG A 18 -0.96 1.11 27.01
CA ARG A 18 -0.26 -0.18 26.91
C ARG A 18 0.14 -0.36 25.43
N PRO A 19 1.35 -0.82 25.15
CA PRO A 19 1.74 -1.08 23.78
C PRO A 19 0.83 -2.14 23.15
N TRP A 20 0.28 -1.86 22.00
CA TRP A 20 -0.55 -2.78 21.24
C TRP A 20 0.33 -3.88 20.65
N PRO A 21 0.01 -5.15 20.87
CA PRO A 21 0.75 -6.21 20.21
C PRO A 21 0.48 -6.19 18.71
N ILE A 22 1.52 -6.02 17.93
CA ILE A 22 1.43 -6.20 16.48
C ILE A 22 1.49 -7.70 16.22
N ALA A 23 0.37 -8.30 15.87
CA ALA A 23 0.32 -9.72 15.52
C ALA A 23 0.95 -9.91 14.14
N ALA A 24 2.24 -10.22 14.11
CA ALA A 24 2.89 -10.70 12.92
C ALA A 24 2.65 -12.21 12.81
N THR A 25 1.78 -12.61 11.91
CA THR A 25 1.59 -14.03 11.60
C THR A 25 2.41 -14.36 10.34
N GLY A 26 3.36 -15.25 10.50
CA GLY A 26 4.17 -15.75 9.39
C GLY A 26 5.56 -15.16 9.32
N GLY A 27 6.54 -16.03 9.16
CA GLY A 27 7.95 -15.71 9.20
C GLY A 27 8.44 -14.89 8.01
N TYR A 28 8.32 -13.60 8.14
CA TYR A 28 9.00 -12.70 7.23
C TYR A 28 10.15 -12.06 7.99
N GLY A 29 11.35 -12.38 7.56
CA GLY A 29 12.57 -11.84 8.13
C GLY A 29 12.68 -10.34 7.86
N TRP A 30 12.20 -9.57 8.81
CA TRP A 30 12.60 -8.19 8.89
C TRP A 30 14.02 -8.16 9.38
N UNK A 31 14.76 -8.36 8.52
CA UNK A 31 16.08 -8.52 8.84
C UNK A 31 16.59 -7.36 9.59
N UNK A 32 16.79 -7.79 10.46
CA UNK A 32 17.32 -6.95 11.23
C UNK A 32 16.90 -5.59 11.06
N ALA A 33 15.85 -5.36 11.35
CA ALA A 33 15.51 -3.98 11.54
C ALA A 33 16.41 -3.38 12.60
N ARG A 34 17.61 -3.04 12.19
CA ARG A 34 18.46 -2.15 12.97
C ARG A 34 17.60 -0.96 13.36
N ARG A 35 17.66 -0.58 14.62
CA ARG A 35 16.90 0.52 15.21
C ARG A 35 16.75 1.68 14.22
N ALA A 36 15.73 1.61 13.37
CA ALA A 36 15.46 2.68 12.43
C ALA A 36 14.84 3.83 13.23
N TRP A 37 15.60 4.90 13.35
CA TRP A 37 15.06 6.14 13.89
C TRP A 37 14.09 6.71 12.87
N GLN A 38 12.81 6.70 13.22
CA GLN A 38 11.78 7.26 12.34
C GLN A 38 11.37 8.65 12.84
N PRO A 39 11.11 9.56 11.91
CA PRO A 39 10.55 10.87 12.29
C PRO A 39 9.28 10.68 13.14
N GLY A 40 9.17 11.43 14.22
CA GLY A 40 8.06 11.29 15.15
C GLY A 40 8.37 10.44 16.39
N GLY A 41 9.56 9.87 16.46
CA GLY A 41 10.02 9.16 17.66
C GLY A 41 9.41 7.78 17.88
N VAL A 42 8.78 7.19 16.86
CA VAL A 42 8.28 5.81 16.95
C VAL A 42 9.47 4.86 16.86
N ARG A 43 9.54 3.91 17.79
CA ARG A 43 10.57 2.86 17.80
C ARG A 43 9.90 1.51 17.66
N LEU A 44 10.40 0.68 16.76
CA LEU A 44 9.87 -0.66 16.51
C LEU A 44 10.82 -1.70 17.08
N ASP A 45 10.25 -2.65 17.81
CA ASP A 45 10.92 -3.85 18.28
C ASP A 45 10.22 -5.03 17.60
N ALA A 46 10.81 -5.49 16.50
CA ALA A 46 10.23 -6.57 15.71
C ALA A 46 10.27 -7.89 16.47
N GLN A 47 11.31 -8.12 17.30
CA GLN A 47 11.45 -9.34 18.07
C GLN A 47 10.37 -9.44 19.16
N ALA A 48 10.14 -8.34 19.88
CA ALA A 48 9.10 -8.28 20.91
C ALA A 48 7.71 -7.98 20.32
N ARG A 49 7.61 -7.74 19.02
CA ARG A 49 6.37 -7.34 18.32
C ARG A 49 5.72 -6.12 18.97
N ARG A 50 6.52 -5.10 19.23
CA ARG A 50 6.08 -3.88 19.90
C ARG A 50 6.47 -2.64 19.13
N ALA A 51 5.60 -1.66 19.18
CA ALA A 51 5.90 -0.30 18.75
C ALA A 51 5.84 0.60 19.98
N TRP A 52 6.89 1.39 20.19
CA TRP A 52 6.92 2.39 21.24
C TRP A 52 6.81 3.78 20.60
N GLN A 53 6.06 4.66 21.24
CA GLN A 53 5.96 6.06 20.84
C GLN A 53 5.86 6.96 22.07
N PRO A 54 6.40 8.19 22.02
CA PRO A 54 6.48 9.06 23.21
C PRO A 54 5.13 9.66 23.63
N GLY A 55 4.11 9.52 22.84
CA GLY A 55 2.81 10.15 23.03
C GLY A 55 2.53 11.19 21.94
N GLY A 56 1.27 11.35 21.58
CA GLY A 56 0.84 12.34 20.60
C GLY A 56 1.13 12.01 19.13
N VAL A 57 1.83 10.90 18.83
CA VAL A 57 2.06 10.49 17.46
C VAL A 57 0.81 9.81 16.89
N ARG A 58 0.38 10.25 15.71
CA ARG A 58 -0.68 9.59 14.96
C ARG A 58 -0.06 8.72 13.89
N LEU A 59 -0.52 7.47 13.81
CA LEU A 59 -0.09 6.52 12.79
C LEU A 59 -1.22 6.32 11.80
N ASP A 60 -0.92 6.48 10.53
CA ASP A 60 -1.86 6.22 9.44
C ASP A 60 -1.40 4.96 8.72
N LEU A 61 -2.25 3.94 8.71
CA LEU A 61 -1.97 2.67 8.07
C LEU A 61 -2.68 2.52 6.73
N SER A 62 -3.27 3.60 6.19
CA SER A 62 -4.09 3.54 4.97
C SER A 62 -3.29 3.05 3.75
N SER A 63 -1.98 3.22 3.75
CA SER A 63 -1.12 2.76 2.65
C SER A 63 -0.75 1.28 2.70
N ILE A 64 -1.17 0.54 3.75
CA ILE A 64 -0.87 -0.90 3.85
C ILE A 64 -2.09 -1.71 4.29
N ALA A 65 -3.14 -1.04 4.77
CA ALA A 65 -4.26 -1.72 5.41
C ALA A 65 -5.13 -2.50 4.41
N LYS A 66 -5.30 -1.97 3.19
CA LYS A 66 -6.07 -2.65 2.15
C LYS A 66 -5.35 -3.93 1.74
N GLY A 67 -4.06 -3.82 1.40
CA GLY A 67 -3.23 -4.97 1.05
C GLY A 67 -3.17 -6.01 2.16
N TYR A 68 -3.06 -5.58 3.42
CA TYR A 68 -3.11 -6.49 4.57
C TYR A 68 -4.45 -7.23 4.63
N GLY A 69 -5.56 -6.53 4.40
CA GLY A 69 -6.88 -7.14 4.38
C GLY A 69 -7.02 -8.21 3.31
N VAL A 70 -6.52 -7.90 2.10
CA VAL A 70 -6.49 -8.86 0.99
C VAL A 70 -5.67 -10.10 1.35
N ASP A 71 -4.48 -9.90 1.93
CA ASP A 71 -3.63 -11.02 2.36
C ASP A 71 -4.34 -11.89 3.40
N ARG A 72 -5.01 -11.27 4.38
CA ARG A 72 -5.72 -12.01 5.42
C ARG A 72 -6.90 -12.80 4.86
N ALA A 73 -7.65 -12.21 3.92
CA ALA A 73 -8.77 -12.90 3.27
C ALA A 73 -8.29 -14.09 2.43
N ALA A 74 -7.23 -13.90 1.63
CA ALA A 74 -6.68 -14.99 0.82
C ALA A 74 -6.15 -16.13 1.69
N LEU A 75 -5.46 -15.81 2.79
CA LEU A 75 -4.97 -16.82 3.74
C LEU A 75 -6.12 -17.60 4.40
N ALA A 76 -7.20 -16.91 4.73
CA ALA A 76 -8.37 -17.57 5.33
C ALA A 76 -9.02 -18.54 4.33
N LEU A 77 -9.16 -18.14 3.06
CA LEU A 77 -9.69 -19.01 2.02
C LEU A 77 -8.80 -20.25 1.83
N ARG A 78 -7.49 -20.07 1.82
CA ARG A 78 -6.54 -21.20 1.73
C ARG A 78 -6.70 -22.17 2.91
N ALA A 79 -6.85 -21.63 4.11
CA ALA A 79 -7.05 -22.45 5.32
C ALA A 79 -8.35 -23.26 5.28
N LEU A 80 -9.34 -22.79 4.51
CA LEU A 80 -10.59 -23.49 4.27
C LEU A 80 -10.51 -24.48 3.09
N GLY A 81 -9.33 -24.68 2.50
CA GLY A 81 -9.11 -25.63 1.42
C GLY A 81 -9.32 -25.06 0.01
N VAL A 82 -9.51 -23.75 -0.14
CA VAL A 82 -9.62 -23.15 -1.47
C VAL A 82 -8.24 -23.17 -2.15
N THR A 83 -8.14 -23.87 -3.26
CA THR A 83 -6.87 -24.08 -3.97
C THR A 83 -6.56 -22.98 -4.99
N ALA A 84 -7.57 -22.23 -5.43
CA ALA A 84 -7.38 -21.13 -6.38
C ALA A 84 -8.40 -20.03 -6.12
N CYS A 85 -7.96 -18.79 -6.05
CA CYS A 85 -8.84 -17.64 -5.88
C CYS A 85 -8.14 -16.36 -6.31
N LEU A 86 -8.94 -15.37 -6.66
CA LEU A 86 -8.50 -13.98 -6.83
C LEU A 86 -9.30 -13.14 -5.82
N VAL A 87 -8.62 -12.54 -4.87
CA VAL A 87 -9.22 -11.71 -3.83
C VAL A 87 -8.96 -10.26 -4.15
N GLU A 88 -9.99 -9.43 -4.09
CA GLU A 88 -9.86 -7.99 -4.32
C GLU A 88 -10.56 -7.21 -3.22
N VAL A 89 -9.88 -6.18 -2.70
CA VAL A 89 -10.49 -5.20 -1.78
C VAL A 89 -9.97 -3.81 -2.15
N GLY A 90 -10.88 -2.98 -2.67
CA GLY A 90 -10.59 -1.56 -2.91
C GLY A 90 -9.52 -1.29 -3.97
N GLY A 91 -9.31 -2.23 -4.89
CA GLY A 91 -8.34 -2.12 -5.98
C GLY A 91 -7.04 -2.85 -5.75
N GLU A 92 -6.81 -3.35 -4.55
CA GLU A 92 -5.68 -4.23 -4.25
C GLU A 92 -6.12 -5.68 -4.44
N LEU A 93 -5.28 -6.49 -5.13
CA LEU A 93 -5.65 -7.85 -5.49
C LEU A 93 -4.55 -8.83 -5.11
N ARG A 94 -4.97 -10.07 -4.78
CA ARG A 94 -4.05 -11.20 -4.60
C ARG A 94 -4.60 -12.42 -5.32
N ALA A 95 -3.77 -12.96 -6.19
CA ALA A 95 -4.03 -14.23 -6.87
C ALA A 95 -3.43 -15.37 -6.05
N HIS A 96 -4.16 -16.49 -5.97
CA HIS A 96 -3.66 -17.75 -5.43
C HIS A 96 -4.02 -18.85 -6.42
N GLY A 97 -3.03 -19.71 -6.72
CA GLY A 97 -3.20 -20.74 -7.71
C GLY A 97 -3.42 -20.19 -9.12
N VAL A 98 -4.09 -20.97 -9.95
CA VAL A 98 -4.40 -20.64 -11.34
C VAL A 98 -5.90 -20.68 -11.58
N ARG A 99 -6.33 -20.09 -12.67
CA ARG A 99 -7.73 -20.15 -13.12
C ARG A 99 -8.14 -21.62 -13.41
N PRO A 100 -9.45 -21.90 -13.48
CA PRO A 100 -9.91 -23.26 -13.78
C PRO A 100 -9.41 -23.83 -15.11
N ASP A 101 -9.02 -22.97 -16.05
CA ASP A 101 -8.46 -23.38 -17.34
C ASP A 101 -6.94 -23.62 -17.27
N GLY A 102 -6.33 -23.54 -16.09
CA GLY A 102 -4.90 -23.76 -15.88
C GLY A 102 -4.01 -22.55 -16.15
N LEU A 103 -4.58 -21.44 -16.59
CA LEU A 103 -3.84 -20.23 -16.94
C LEU A 103 -3.70 -19.29 -15.73
N PRO A 104 -2.72 -18.37 -15.74
CA PRO A 104 -2.62 -17.35 -14.71
C PRO A 104 -3.87 -16.47 -14.63
N TRP A 105 -4.15 -15.94 -13.45
CA TRP A 105 -5.14 -14.89 -13.32
C TRP A 105 -4.68 -13.66 -14.10
N ARG A 106 -5.60 -12.95 -14.74
CA ARG A 106 -5.25 -11.76 -15.52
C ARG A 106 -5.96 -10.56 -14.92
N VAL A 107 -5.19 -9.55 -14.56
CA VAL A 107 -5.69 -8.32 -13.92
C VAL A 107 -5.39 -7.14 -14.87
N ALA A 108 -6.38 -6.31 -15.09
CA ALA A 108 -6.22 -5.12 -15.92
C ALA A 108 -5.65 -3.98 -15.08
N VAL A 109 -4.53 -3.42 -15.51
CA VAL A 109 -3.99 -2.18 -14.98
C VAL A 109 -4.41 -1.06 -15.93
N GLU A 110 -5.18 -0.11 -15.43
CA GLU A 110 -5.65 1.01 -16.22
C GLU A 110 -4.51 1.96 -16.56
N VAL A 111 -4.36 2.27 -17.84
CA VAL A 111 -3.46 3.30 -18.32
C VAL A 111 -4.35 4.45 -18.82
N PRO A 112 -4.47 5.55 -18.08
CA PRO A 112 -5.30 6.67 -18.53
C PRO A 112 -4.77 7.25 -19.84
N ASP A 113 -5.59 7.37 -20.83
CA ASP A 113 -5.23 8.02 -22.09
C ASP A 113 -6.40 8.87 -22.61
N ALA A 114 -6.15 9.60 -23.70
CA ALA A 114 -7.13 10.51 -24.28
C ALA A 114 -8.31 9.79 -24.97
N SER A 115 -8.16 8.52 -25.30
CA SER A 115 -9.19 7.74 -26.00
C SER A 115 -10.04 6.87 -25.05
N GLY A 116 -9.75 6.91 -23.78
CA GLY A 116 -10.31 6.00 -22.78
C GLY A 116 -9.21 5.11 -22.21
N ALA A 117 -9.53 4.33 -21.24
CA ALA A 117 -8.51 3.53 -20.56
C ALA A 117 -8.03 2.36 -21.44
N HIS A 118 -6.81 2.42 -21.91
CA HIS A 118 -6.14 1.19 -22.34
C HIS A 118 -5.81 0.38 -21.08
N ALA A 119 -6.09 -0.88 -21.11
CA ALA A 119 -5.81 -1.77 -20.00
C ALA A 119 -4.64 -2.69 -20.35
N LEU A 120 -3.57 -2.61 -19.55
CA LEU A 120 -2.48 -3.56 -19.64
C LEU A 120 -2.86 -4.80 -18.84
N ALA A 121 -3.01 -5.93 -19.50
CA ALA A 121 -3.37 -7.19 -18.84
C ALA A 121 -2.12 -7.84 -18.22
N VAL A 122 -2.10 -7.93 -16.91
CA VAL A 122 -0.96 -8.46 -16.14
C VAL A 122 -1.30 -9.88 -15.67
N PRO A 123 -0.49 -10.89 -16.02
CA PRO A 123 -0.69 -12.24 -15.49
C PRO A 123 -0.20 -12.32 -14.04
N LEU A 124 -1.00 -12.94 -13.18
CA LEU A 124 -0.67 -13.13 -11.77
C LEU A 124 -0.81 -14.61 -11.39
N ARG A 125 0.20 -15.15 -10.74
CA ARG A 125 0.19 -16.51 -10.19
C ARG A 125 0.87 -16.47 -8.83
N ASP A 126 0.09 -16.68 -7.76
CA ASP A 126 0.57 -16.60 -6.37
C ASP A 126 1.25 -15.26 -6.06
N GLN A 127 0.73 -14.20 -6.67
CA GLN A 127 1.24 -12.83 -6.53
C GLN A 127 0.09 -11.87 -6.26
N SER A 128 0.47 -10.70 -5.82
CA SER A 128 -0.45 -9.59 -5.53
C SER A 128 -0.11 -8.39 -6.40
N ILE A 129 -1.07 -7.52 -6.60
CA ILE A 129 -0.90 -6.28 -7.32
C ILE A 129 -1.62 -5.16 -6.56
N ALA A 130 -0.99 -4.02 -6.46
CA ALA A 130 -1.57 -2.84 -5.83
C ALA A 130 -1.17 -1.59 -6.60
N THR A 131 -2.07 -0.62 -6.66
CA THR A 131 -1.84 0.62 -7.38
C THR A 131 -2.13 1.82 -6.48
N SER A 132 -1.13 2.67 -6.30
CA SER A 132 -1.28 4.00 -5.69
C SER A 132 -1.29 5.06 -6.77
N GLY A 133 -2.26 5.96 -6.72
CA GLY A 133 -2.34 7.04 -7.70
C GLY A 133 -3.34 8.11 -7.29
N ASP A 134 -3.25 9.25 -7.92
CA ASP A 134 -4.15 10.37 -7.67
C ASP A 134 -5.08 10.65 -8.86
N TYR A 135 -5.09 9.77 -9.88
CA TYR A 135 -5.93 10.01 -11.05
C TYR A 135 -7.43 9.86 -10.73
N ARG A 136 -7.77 9.10 -9.70
CA ARG A 136 -9.16 8.92 -9.24
C ARG A 136 -9.47 9.68 -7.94
N ARG A 137 -8.47 9.93 -7.10
CA ARG A 137 -8.66 10.57 -5.79
C ARG A 137 -7.74 11.77 -5.66
N TYR A 138 -8.31 12.93 -5.82
CA TYR A 138 -7.61 14.21 -5.70
C TYR A 138 -8.57 15.25 -5.15
N ILE A 139 -8.01 16.33 -4.66
CA ILE A 139 -8.76 17.51 -4.23
C ILE A 139 -8.50 18.61 -5.24
N GLU A 140 -9.53 19.25 -5.73
CA GLU A 140 -9.39 20.40 -6.62
C GLU A 140 -9.72 21.67 -5.85
N GLN A 141 -8.80 22.62 -5.84
CA GLN A 141 -8.99 23.90 -5.16
C GLN A 141 -8.36 25.02 -6.00
N ALA A 142 -9.15 26.03 -6.30
CA ALA A 142 -8.73 27.19 -7.10
C ALA A 142 -8.13 26.78 -8.46
N GLY A 143 -8.73 25.80 -9.11
CA GLY A 143 -8.27 25.30 -10.42
C GLY A 143 -6.99 24.49 -10.39
N ARG A 144 -6.48 24.17 -9.19
CA ARG A 144 -5.29 23.33 -9.02
C ARG A 144 -5.67 22.00 -8.38
N ARG A 145 -5.10 20.93 -8.90
CA ARG A 145 -5.29 19.56 -8.41
C ARG A 145 -4.24 19.24 -7.35
N TYR A 146 -4.70 18.61 -6.29
CA TYR A 146 -3.85 18.20 -5.16
C TYR A 146 -4.01 16.70 -4.92
N ALA A 147 -2.89 16.00 -4.88
CA ALA A 147 -2.87 14.59 -4.50
C ALA A 147 -3.36 14.41 -3.07
N HIS A 148 -4.03 13.30 -2.80
CA HIS A 148 -4.45 12.96 -1.43
C HIS A 148 -3.27 12.48 -0.58
N THR A 149 -2.19 12.01 -1.21
CA THR A 149 -0.98 11.56 -0.54
C THR A 149 -0.11 12.76 -0.17
N LEU A 150 0.40 12.77 1.06
CA LEU A 150 1.23 13.85 1.56
C LEU A 150 2.72 13.47 1.50
N ALA A 151 3.54 14.43 1.13
CA ALA A 151 5.00 14.32 1.19
C ALA A 151 5.42 14.30 2.66
N PRO A 152 6.08 13.24 3.15
CA PRO A 152 6.39 13.14 4.59
C PRO A 152 7.37 14.20 5.10
N ARG A 153 8.20 14.76 4.22
CA ARG A 153 9.15 15.81 4.60
C ARG A 153 8.50 17.17 4.80
N THR A 154 7.41 17.46 4.09
CA THR A 154 6.81 18.79 4.08
C THR A 154 5.41 18.83 4.67
N GLY A 155 4.74 17.67 4.75
CA GLY A 155 3.33 17.57 5.14
C GLY A 155 2.36 18.13 4.10
N LYS A 156 2.84 18.49 2.91
CA LYS A 156 2.00 19.03 1.81
C LYS A 156 1.62 17.92 0.85
N PRO A 157 0.53 18.08 0.08
CA PRO A 157 0.21 17.13 -1.00
C PRO A 157 1.39 16.93 -1.94
N LEU A 158 1.52 15.72 -2.47
CA LEU A 158 2.54 15.44 -3.47
C LEU A 158 2.32 16.35 -4.69
N ASP A 159 3.42 16.84 -5.21
CA ASP A 159 3.45 17.72 -6.38
C ASP A 159 4.51 17.16 -7.35
N ASN A 160 4.16 16.04 -7.97
CA ASN A 160 5.01 15.38 -8.95
C ASN A 160 4.16 14.94 -10.16
N ASP A 161 4.82 14.49 -11.19
CA ASP A 161 4.20 14.14 -12.46
C ASP A 161 3.62 12.72 -12.51
N LEU A 162 3.65 11.97 -11.41
CA LEU A 162 3.12 10.61 -11.39
C LEU A 162 1.58 10.61 -11.33
N ALA A 163 0.96 9.92 -12.27
CA ALA A 163 -0.47 9.61 -12.22
C ALA A 163 -0.72 8.39 -11.32
N SER A 164 0.12 7.36 -11.49
CA SER A 164 0.02 6.16 -10.64
C SER A 164 1.32 5.36 -10.62
N VAL A 165 1.44 4.53 -9.61
CA VAL A 165 2.47 3.50 -9.50
C VAL A 165 1.78 2.19 -9.15
N THR A 166 2.01 1.15 -9.95
CA THR A 166 1.53 -0.21 -9.70
C THR A 166 2.71 -1.08 -9.31
N VAL A 167 2.56 -1.89 -8.26
CA VAL A 167 3.60 -2.82 -7.81
C VAL A 167 3.02 -4.23 -7.77
N ILE A 168 3.83 -5.20 -8.23
CA ILE A 168 3.53 -6.64 -8.10
C ILE A 168 4.49 -7.21 -7.06
N HIS A 169 3.94 -7.97 -6.11
CA HIS A 169 4.71 -8.55 -5.00
C HIS A 169 3.99 -9.82 -4.50
N PRO A 170 4.70 -10.80 -3.93
CA PRO A 170 4.02 -11.95 -3.32
C PRO A 170 3.03 -11.60 -2.21
N GLU A 171 3.26 -10.51 -1.49
CA GLU A 171 2.38 -10.03 -0.41
C GLU A 171 1.68 -8.74 -0.82
N CYS A 172 0.36 -8.72 -0.69
CA CYS A 172 -0.44 -7.55 -1.08
C CYS A 172 -0.17 -6.34 -0.17
N MET A 173 0.04 -6.57 1.12
CA MET A 173 0.41 -5.50 2.06
C MET A 173 1.68 -4.78 1.62
N LEU A 174 2.68 -5.53 1.15
CA LEU A 174 3.93 -4.93 0.68
C LEU A 174 3.76 -4.27 -0.69
N ALA A 175 2.95 -4.84 -1.59
CA ALA A 175 2.63 -4.19 -2.86
C ALA A 175 1.98 -2.82 -2.61
N ASP A 176 0.98 -2.75 -1.73
CA ASP A 176 0.24 -1.53 -1.36
C ASP A 176 1.20 -0.46 -0.79
N GLY A 177 2.01 -0.86 0.20
CA GLY A 177 2.97 0.06 0.83
C GLY A 177 4.05 0.55 -0.13
N LEU A 178 4.60 -0.35 -0.95
CA LEU A 178 5.63 -0.01 -1.93
C LEU A 178 5.07 0.91 -3.03
N ALA A 179 3.86 0.65 -3.52
CA ALA A 179 3.24 1.52 -4.52
C ALA A 179 3.13 2.97 -3.99
N THR A 180 2.69 3.12 -2.73
CA THR A 180 2.63 4.44 -2.09
C THR A 180 4.03 5.04 -1.91
N ALA A 181 4.99 4.27 -1.43
CA ALA A 181 6.35 4.76 -1.16
C ALA A 181 7.05 5.21 -2.46
N LEU A 182 6.91 4.43 -3.54
CA LEU A 182 7.48 4.79 -4.84
C LEU A 182 6.80 6.05 -5.40
N GLY A 183 5.49 6.19 -5.17
CA GLY A 183 4.75 7.41 -5.54
C GLY A 183 5.28 8.64 -4.80
N VAL A 184 5.60 8.51 -3.52
CA VAL A 184 6.18 9.59 -2.70
C VAL A 184 7.59 9.96 -3.18
N LEU A 185 8.39 8.96 -3.58
CA LEU A 185 9.74 9.20 -4.12
C LEU A 185 9.70 9.94 -5.47
N GLY A 186 8.63 9.76 -6.23
CA GLY A 186 8.51 10.35 -7.56
C GLY A 186 9.15 9.47 -8.64
N ALA A 187 8.97 9.85 -9.90
CA ALA A 187 9.29 8.99 -11.03
C ALA A 187 10.77 8.56 -11.08
N ALA A 188 11.69 9.52 -10.98
CA ALA A 188 13.13 9.21 -11.13
C ALA A 188 13.66 8.40 -9.96
N ALA A 189 13.49 8.92 -8.72
CA ALA A 189 14.02 8.25 -7.53
C ALA A 189 13.27 6.96 -7.22
N GLY A 190 11.97 6.91 -7.52
CA GLY A 190 11.16 5.70 -7.35
C GLY A 190 11.58 4.59 -8.29
N ALA A 191 11.79 4.92 -9.58
CA ALA A 191 12.25 3.93 -10.56
C ALA A 191 13.65 3.41 -10.23
N ASP A 192 14.57 4.30 -9.83
CA ASP A 192 15.91 3.91 -9.40
C ASP A 192 15.86 2.99 -8.18
N TYR A 193 15.05 3.34 -7.19
CA TYR A 193 14.86 2.50 -6.01
C TYR A 193 14.29 1.12 -6.41
N ALA A 194 13.25 1.12 -7.23
CA ALA A 194 12.60 -0.12 -7.65
C ALA A 194 13.57 -1.03 -8.41
N ALA A 195 14.38 -0.45 -9.31
CA ALA A 195 15.37 -1.22 -10.07
C ALA A 195 16.46 -1.83 -9.17
N ARG A 196 16.97 -1.04 -8.21
CA ARG A 196 18.01 -1.52 -7.28
C ARG A 196 17.51 -2.65 -6.36
N HIS A 197 16.22 -2.72 -6.11
CA HIS A 197 15.63 -3.73 -5.24
C HIS A 197 14.85 -4.81 -6.00
N ASP A 198 15.02 -4.86 -7.33
CA ASP A 198 14.37 -5.83 -8.22
C ASP A 198 12.84 -5.87 -8.03
N LEU A 199 12.23 -4.70 -7.80
CA LEU A 199 10.79 -4.59 -7.62
C LEU A 199 10.09 -4.54 -8.99
N ALA A 200 9.04 -5.34 -9.15
CA ALA A 200 8.20 -5.29 -10.34
C ALA A 200 7.24 -4.09 -10.19
N ALA A 201 7.56 -2.98 -10.84
CA ALA A 201 6.82 -1.74 -10.73
C ALA A 201 6.55 -1.10 -12.10
N LEU A 202 5.36 -0.53 -12.24
CA LEU A 202 4.92 0.22 -13.41
C LEU A 202 4.59 1.64 -12.98
N PHE A 203 5.21 2.62 -13.62
CA PHE A 203 4.99 4.04 -13.36
C PHE A 203 4.23 4.64 -14.53
N ILE A 204 3.15 5.36 -14.26
CA ILE A 204 2.41 6.13 -15.25
C ILE A 204 2.61 7.60 -14.94
N LEU A 205 3.21 8.33 -15.88
CA LEU A 205 3.56 9.73 -15.72
C LEU A 205 2.64 10.60 -16.58
N ARG A 206 2.33 11.78 -16.09
CA ARG A 206 1.61 12.79 -16.87
C ARG A 206 2.62 13.56 -17.70
N GLY A 207 2.38 13.63 -19.01
CA GLY A 207 3.18 14.42 -19.93
C GLY A 207 2.30 15.38 -20.73
N ALA A 208 2.94 16.29 -21.45
CA ALA A 208 2.23 17.28 -22.27
C ALA A 208 1.39 16.65 -23.39
N ALA A 209 1.83 15.50 -23.91
CA ALA A 209 1.15 14.79 -25.00
C ALA A 209 0.32 13.58 -24.52
N GLY A 210 0.09 13.44 -23.22
CA GLY A 210 -0.63 12.30 -22.64
C GLY A 210 0.16 11.62 -21.56
N HIS A 211 -0.04 10.33 -21.40
CA HIS A 211 0.64 9.57 -20.35
C HIS A 211 1.81 8.77 -20.89
N GLU A 212 2.92 8.80 -20.17
CA GLU A 212 4.08 7.96 -20.44
C GLU A 212 4.10 6.78 -19.47
N VAL A 213 4.36 5.58 -19.97
CA VAL A 213 4.39 4.36 -19.17
C VAL A 213 5.85 3.89 -19.07
N ARG A 214 6.33 3.70 -17.84
CA ARG A 214 7.67 3.17 -17.57
C ARG A 214 7.58 1.94 -16.68
N ALA A 215 8.04 0.80 -17.18
CA ALA A 215 8.09 -0.43 -16.42
C ALA A 215 9.52 -0.71 -15.96
N THR A 216 9.67 -1.27 -14.76
CA THR A 216 10.96 -1.82 -14.36
C THR A 216 11.25 -3.12 -15.12
N PRO A 217 12.53 -3.54 -15.24
CA PRO A 217 12.84 -4.82 -15.88
C PRO A 217 12.09 -6.00 -15.24
N ALA A 218 11.96 -6.02 -13.92
CA ALA A 218 11.21 -7.07 -13.21
C ALA A 218 9.73 -7.07 -13.57
N PHE A 219 9.11 -5.91 -13.80
CA PHE A 219 7.71 -5.83 -14.24
C PHE A 219 7.57 -6.31 -15.69
N ALA A 220 8.46 -5.85 -16.57
CA ALA A 220 8.42 -6.24 -17.98
C ALA A 220 8.56 -7.76 -18.14
N ALA A 221 9.47 -8.38 -17.38
CA ALA A 221 9.68 -9.83 -17.41
C ALA A 221 8.43 -10.64 -16.97
N LEU A 222 7.50 -10.03 -16.23
CA LEU A 222 6.25 -10.71 -15.88
C LEU A 222 5.26 -10.73 -17.05
N LEU A 223 5.29 -9.70 -17.90
CA LEU A 223 4.39 -9.63 -19.06
C LEU A 223 4.75 -10.67 -20.13
N ASP A 224 6.02 -11.05 -20.20
CA ASP A 224 6.51 -12.02 -21.19
C ASP A 224 6.25 -13.48 -20.77
N ARG A 225 5.74 -13.71 -19.58
CA ARG A 225 5.45 -15.07 -19.10
C ARG A 225 4.15 -15.59 -19.74
N PRO A 226 4.16 -16.81 -20.28
CA PRO A 226 2.96 -17.39 -20.88
C PRO A 226 1.85 -17.70 -19.89
#